data_4c117e5d547d9197a52409acd99f3ce6
#
_entry.id   4c117e5d547d9197a52409acd99f3ce6
#
_cell.length_a   1.000
_cell.length_b   1.000
_cell.length_c   1.000
_cell.angle_alpha   90.00
_cell.angle_beta   90.00
_cell.angle_gamma   90.00
#
_symmetry.space_group_name_H-M   'P 1'
#
loop_
_entity.id
_entity.type
_entity.pdbx_description
1 polymer ?
#
loop_
_entity_poly.entity_id
_entity_poly.type
_entity_poly.pdbx_seq_one_letter_code
_entity_poly.pdbx_strand_id
1 'polypeptide(L)'
;MLLRAVPALLKGEEPRRLVEGLLDEVRATPHDEKAPPLHRALAFVACRAAIKAHAALQREEMVRLLSDLSATETPYFCPHGRPIVSRLSLREIKRELRRTW
;
A
#
# COMPACT_ATOMS: atom_id res chain seq x y z
N MET A 1 -6.65 10.38 26.85
CA MET A 1 -6.89 9.13 26.11
C MET A 1 -5.80 8.13 26.44
N LEU A 2 -6.15 6.89 26.72
CA LEU A 2 -5.21 5.83 27.04
C LEU A 2 -5.20 4.79 25.91
N LEU A 3 -4.04 4.59 25.28
CA LEU A 3 -3.85 3.54 24.29
C LEU A 3 -3.33 2.28 25.00
N ARG A 4 -4.13 1.20 24.96
CA ARG A 4 -3.79 -0.06 25.65
C ARG A 4 -3.12 -1.09 24.75
N ALA A 5 -3.44 -1.07 23.46
CA ALA A 5 -2.92 -2.06 22.52
C ALA A 5 -2.86 -1.48 21.11
N VAL A 6 -1.97 -2.02 20.32
CA VAL A 6 -1.88 -1.76 18.88
C VAL A 6 -1.81 -3.10 18.14
N PRO A 7 -2.24 -3.13 16.85
CA PRO A 7 -2.07 -4.35 16.06
C PRO A 7 -0.62 -4.79 16.02
N ALA A 8 -0.37 -6.09 16.09
CA ALA A 8 0.98 -6.66 16.05
C ALA A 8 1.76 -6.27 14.78
N LEU A 9 1.04 -6.06 13.67
CA LEU A 9 1.61 -5.61 12.40
C LEU A 9 2.24 -4.22 12.48
N LEU A 10 1.83 -3.40 13.44
CA LEU A 10 2.34 -2.04 13.66
C LEU A 10 3.35 -1.96 14.80
N LYS A 11 3.83 -3.10 15.25
CA LYS A 11 4.86 -3.17 16.29
C LYS A 11 6.13 -2.45 15.82
N GLY A 12 6.62 -1.53 16.65
CA GLY A 12 7.79 -0.71 16.32
C GLY A 12 7.47 0.71 15.87
N GLU A 13 6.20 0.99 15.54
CA GLU A 13 5.73 2.35 15.28
C GLU A 13 5.48 3.08 16.62
N GLU A 14 5.72 4.40 16.64
CA GLU A 14 5.41 5.21 17.81
C GLU A 14 3.88 5.34 17.98
N PRO A 15 3.30 4.89 19.12
CA PRO A 15 1.85 4.83 19.28
C PRO A 15 1.15 6.17 19.08
N ARG A 16 1.76 7.25 19.56
CA ARG A 16 1.20 8.60 19.41
C ARG A 16 1.05 9.01 17.95
N ARG A 17 2.09 8.79 17.15
CA ARG A 17 2.07 9.08 15.71
C ARG A 17 1.06 8.24 14.95
N LEU A 18 0.89 6.99 15.35
CA LEU A 18 -0.13 6.11 14.77
C LEU A 18 -1.53 6.65 15.01
N VAL A 19 -1.82 7.04 16.25
CA VAL A 19 -3.15 7.58 16.60
C VAL A 19 -3.39 8.91 15.90
N GLU A 20 -2.42 9.82 15.91
CA GLU A 20 -2.53 11.11 15.23
C GLU A 20 -2.74 10.93 13.72
N GLY A 21 -1.95 10.08 13.07
CA GLY A 21 -2.09 9.78 11.65
C GLY A 21 -3.42 9.14 11.30
N LEU A 22 -3.89 8.22 12.13
CA LEU A 22 -5.19 7.57 11.93
C LEU A 22 -6.35 8.56 12.07
N LEU A 23 -6.28 9.45 13.07
CA LEU A 23 -7.28 10.50 13.26
C LEU A 23 -7.31 11.48 12.09
N ASP A 24 -6.13 11.87 11.59
CA ASP A 24 -6.02 12.73 10.40
C ASP A 24 -6.63 12.07 9.17
N GLU A 25 -6.38 10.77 8.96
CA GLU A 25 -6.95 10.01 7.87
C GLU A 25 -8.47 9.93 7.94
N VAL A 26 -9.01 9.68 9.12
CA VAL A 26 -10.46 9.60 9.34
C VAL A 26 -11.13 10.96 9.21
N ARG A 27 -10.44 12.03 9.62
CA ARG A 27 -10.92 13.42 9.52
C ARG A 27 -10.65 14.06 8.18
N ALA A 28 -9.76 13.49 7.38
CA ALA A 28 -9.46 14.00 6.06
C ALA A 28 -10.75 14.17 5.26
N THR A 29 -10.85 15.32 4.67
CA THR A 29 -12.04 16.00 4.20
C THR A 29 -12.93 15.21 3.25
N PRO A 30 -14.23 15.58 3.22
CA PRO A 30 -15.32 14.91 2.53
C PRO A 30 -15.26 14.93 1.00
N HIS A 31 -14.16 15.31 0.39
CA HIS A 31 -14.02 15.23 -1.07
C HIS A 31 -13.99 13.79 -1.60
N ASP A 32 -13.78 12.85 -0.72
CA ASP A 32 -13.83 11.43 -1.06
C ASP A 32 -15.03 10.77 -0.38
N GLU A 33 -16.21 11.23 -0.74
CA GLU A 33 -17.50 10.65 -0.30
C GLU A 33 -17.64 9.16 -0.65
N LYS A 34 -16.73 8.66 -1.49
CA LYS A 34 -16.76 7.28 -2.00
C LYS A 34 -16.11 6.26 -1.07
N ALA A 35 -15.27 6.69 -0.11
CA ALA A 35 -14.60 5.79 0.81
C ALA A 35 -15.12 5.97 2.24
N PRO A 36 -15.79 4.96 2.82
CA PRO A 36 -16.22 5.00 4.22
C PRO A 36 -15.04 5.21 5.18
N PRO A 37 -15.24 5.85 6.35
CA PRO A 37 -14.17 6.06 7.33
C PRO A 37 -13.44 4.78 7.73
N LEU A 38 -14.17 3.66 7.86
CA LEU A 38 -13.57 2.36 8.15
C LEU A 38 -12.61 1.91 7.05
N HIS A 39 -12.99 2.08 5.80
CA HIS A 39 -12.13 1.73 4.67
C HIS A 39 -10.83 2.54 4.67
N ARG A 40 -10.92 3.84 4.95
CA ARG A 40 -9.74 4.72 5.06
C ARG A 40 -8.84 4.31 6.24
N ALA A 41 -9.42 3.97 7.37
CA ALA A 41 -8.68 3.48 8.53
C ALA A 41 -7.94 2.17 8.22
N LEU A 42 -8.60 1.23 7.56
CA LEU A 42 -7.99 -0.03 7.14
C LEU A 42 -6.88 0.18 6.12
N ALA A 43 -7.06 1.08 5.16
CA ALA A 43 -6.03 1.44 4.19
C ALA A 43 -4.80 2.06 4.86
N PHE A 44 -5.01 2.93 5.85
CA PHE A 44 -3.93 3.50 6.65
C PHE A 44 -3.11 2.42 7.36
N VAL A 45 -3.77 1.50 8.05
CA VAL A 45 -3.12 0.39 8.75
C VAL A 45 -2.36 -0.50 7.77
N ALA A 46 -2.97 -0.85 6.65
CA ALA A 46 -2.36 -1.68 5.63
C ALA A 46 -1.10 -1.05 5.04
N CYS A 47 -1.13 0.25 4.75
CA CYS A 47 0.04 0.96 4.23
C CYS A 47 1.17 1.05 5.24
N ARG A 48 0.85 1.22 6.53
CA ARG A 48 1.86 1.25 7.61
C ARG A 48 2.47 -0.12 7.87
N ALA A 49 1.69 -1.19 7.75
CA ALA A 49 2.14 -2.56 7.94
C ALA A 49 2.82 -3.17 6.71
N ALA A 50 2.71 -2.54 5.55
CA ALA A 50 3.26 -3.05 4.30
C ALA A 50 4.79 -3.12 4.33
N ILE A 51 5.33 -4.06 3.57
CA ILE A 51 6.77 -4.16 3.31
C ILE A 51 7.19 -2.90 2.55
N LYS A 52 8.20 -2.20 3.06
CA LYS A 52 8.68 -0.95 2.47
C LYS A 52 9.62 -1.22 1.31
N ALA A 53 9.74 -0.23 0.41
CA ALA A 53 10.76 -0.23 -0.63
C ALA A 53 12.16 -0.43 0.00
N HIS A 54 13.02 -1.12 -0.70
CA HIS A 54 14.39 -1.47 -0.25
C HIS A 54 14.46 -2.48 0.90
N ALA A 55 13.35 -3.04 1.37
CA ALA A 55 13.37 -4.15 2.29
C ALA A 55 13.99 -5.39 1.62
N ALA A 56 14.94 -6.03 2.29
CA ALA A 56 15.52 -7.28 1.79
C ALA A 56 14.51 -8.41 1.95
N LEU A 57 14.16 -9.06 0.84
CA LEU A 57 13.22 -10.18 0.83
C LEU A 57 13.92 -11.45 0.36
N GLN A 58 13.59 -12.56 1.01
CA GLN A 58 13.96 -13.89 0.52
C GLN A 58 13.06 -14.25 -0.68
N ARG A 59 13.52 -15.19 -1.50
CA ARG A 59 12.76 -15.63 -2.69
C ARG A 59 11.37 -16.13 -2.34
N GLU A 60 11.25 -16.91 -1.27
CA GLU A 60 9.98 -17.45 -0.79
C GLU A 60 9.01 -16.36 -0.36
N GLU A 61 9.52 -15.30 0.25
CA GLU A 61 8.74 -14.12 0.63
C GLU A 61 8.25 -13.35 -0.59
N MET A 62 9.09 -13.21 -1.62
CA MET A 62 8.71 -12.57 -2.89
C MET A 62 7.60 -13.34 -3.60
N VAL A 63 7.73 -14.66 -3.69
CA VAL A 63 6.72 -15.54 -4.31
C VAL A 63 5.40 -15.44 -3.55
N ARG A 64 5.44 -15.49 -2.23
CA ARG A 64 4.26 -15.37 -1.39
C ARG A 64 3.59 -14.02 -1.54
N LEU A 65 4.36 -12.94 -1.57
CA LEU A 65 3.86 -11.58 -1.75
C LEU A 65 3.10 -11.46 -3.09
N LEU A 66 3.67 -11.96 -4.17
CA LEU A 66 3.02 -11.96 -5.48
C LEU A 66 1.76 -12.83 -5.52
N SER A 67 1.79 -13.98 -4.85
CA SER A 67 0.64 -14.86 -4.73
C SER A 67 -0.50 -14.20 -3.96
N ASP A 68 -0.19 -13.59 -2.82
CA ASP A 68 -1.17 -12.87 -1.99
C ASP A 68 -1.75 -11.68 -2.74
N LEU A 69 -0.91 -10.92 -3.45
CA LEU A 69 -1.34 -9.79 -4.28
C LEU A 69 -2.32 -10.23 -5.37
N SER A 70 -2.00 -11.32 -6.08
CA SER A 70 -2.85 -11.83 -7.15
C SER A 70 -4.21 -12.33 -6.68
N ALA A 71 -4.33 -12.69 -5.40
CA ALA A 71 -5.57 -13.13 -4.78
C ALA A 71 -6.47 -11.96 -4.33
N THR A 72 -6.00 -10.73 -4.37
CA THR A 72 -6.81 -9.55 -4.04
C THR A 72 -7.79 -9.21 -5.15
N GLU A 73 -8.85 -8.47 -4.83
CA GLU A 73 -9.86 -8.06 -5.83
C GLU A 73 -9.29 -7.08 -6.86
N THR A 74 -8.39 -6.20 -6.44
CA THR A 74 -7.78 -5.18 -7.31
C THR A 74 -6.25 -5.23 -7.22
N PRO A 75 -5.60 -6.25 -7.82
CA PRO A 75 -4.16 -6.46 -7.65
C PRO A 75 -3.26 -5.41 -8.31
N TYR A 76 -3.83 -4.52 -9.14
CA TYR A 76 -3.07 -3.52 -9.89
C TYR A 76 -3.06 -2.13 -9.26
N PHE A 77 -3.84 -1.92 -8.20
CA PHE A 77 -3.98 -0.64 -7.52
C PHE A 77 -3.85 -0.78 -6.01
N CYS A 78 -3.25 0.22 -5.36
CA CYS A 78 -3.25 0.27 -3.90
C CYS A 78 -4.63 0.73 -3.37
N PRO A 79 -4.89 0.59 -2.05
CA PRO A 79 -6.15 1.04 -1.46
C PRO A 79 -6.46 2.53 -1.66
N HIS A 80 -5.45 3.35 -1.96
CA HIS A 80 -5.59 4.77 -2.26
C HIS A 80 -5.80 5.05 -3.76
N GLY A 81 -5.96 4.02 -4.59
CA GLY A 81 -6.20 4.15 -6.03
C GLY A 81 -4.96 4.39 -6.88
N ARG A 82 -3.76 4.29 -6.32
CA ARG A 82 -2.51 4.44 -7.09
C ARG A 82 -2.16 3.15 -7.83
N PRO A 83 -1.73 3.22 -9.10
CA PRO A 83 -1.21 2.04 -9.78
C PRO A 83 0.03 1.48 -9.07
N ILE A 84 0.08 0.17 -8.87
CA ILE A 84 1.22 -0.53 -8.28
C ILE A 84 1.92 -1.46 -9.27
N VAL A 85 1.36 -1.61 -10.47
CA VAL A 85 1.92 -2.39 -11.57
C VAL A 85 1.95 -1.52 -12.80
N SER A 86 3.08 -1.49 -13.47
CA SER A 86 3.24 -0.86 -14.78
C SER A 86 3.58 -1.91 -15.83
N ARG A 87 2.93 -1.82 -16.98
CA ARG A 87 3.17 -2.73 -18.09
C ARG A 87 3.80 -1.97 -19.24
N LEU A 88 4.99 -2.41 -19.63
CA LEU A 88 5.72 -1.86 -20.78
C LEU A 88 5.99 -2.98 -21.77
N SER A 89 5.52 -2.80 -23.00
CA SER A 89 5.85 -3.73 -24.07
C SER A 89 7.26 -3.48 -24.60
N LEU A 90 7.89 -4.50 -25.15
CA LEU A 90 9.18 -4.36 -25.79
C LEU A 90 9.14 -3.32 -26.93
N ARG A 91 8.00 -3.21 -27.62
CA ARG A 91 7.76 -2.22 -28.67
C ARG A 91 7.86 -0.78 -28.14
N GLU A 92 7.23 -0.52 -27.01
CA GLU A 92 7.29 0.78 -26.34
C GLU A 92 8.70 1.11 -25.90
N ILE A 93 9.42 0.15 -25.32
CA ILE A 93 10.81 0.32 -24.90
C ILE A 93 11.70 0.67 -26.11
N LYS A 94 11.56 -0.07 -27.20
CA LYS A 94 12.30 0.20 -28.45
C LYS A 94 12.03 1.60 -28.98
N ARG A 95 10.77 2.00 -28.97
CA ARG A 95 10.37 3.35 -29.43
C ARG A 95 10.98 4.44 -28.57
N GLU A 96 10.91 4.30 -27.24
CA GLU A 96 11.48 5.28 -26.30
C GLU A 96 13.01 5.39 -26.47
N LEU A 97 13.67 4.29 -26.66
CA LEU A 97 15.12 4.25 -26.89
C LEU A 97 15.52 4.54 -28.35
N ARG A 98 14.55 4.74 -29.24
CA ARG A 98 14.75 4.92 -30.68
C ARG A 98 15.63 3.82 -31.29
N ARG A 99 15.37 2.58 -30.87
CA ARG A 99 16.10 1.38 -31.33
C ARG A 99 15.20 0.47 -32.17
N THR A 100 15.80 -0.20 -33.11
CA THR A 100 15.12 -1.12 -34.05
C THR A 100 15.62 -2.55 -33.92
N TRP A 101 15.84 -2.99 -32.71
CA TRP A 101 16.30 -4.38 -32.45
C TRP A 101 15.39 -5.42 -33.07
#